data_736a9ac12b41c6131e49b1330da58bc4
#
_entry.id   736a9ac12b41c6131e49b1330da58bc4
#
_cell.length_a   1.000
_cell.length_b   1.000
_cell.length_c   1.000
_cell.angle_alpha   90.00
_cell.angle_beta   90.00
_cell.angle_gamma   90.00
#
_symmetry.space_group_name_H-M   'P 1'
#
loop_
_entity.id
_entity.type
_entity.pdbx_description
1 polymer ?
#
loop_
_entity_poly.entity_id
_entity_poly.type
_entity_poly.pdbx_seq_one_letter_code
_entity_poly.pdbx_strand_id
1 'polypeptide(L)'
;TNPCGEQPLPPYGSCLLGSVNLTKFVREPFTENAYFDWEEFSKVVAVFTRMLDNVVEINGLPLEQQRDEIMRKRRHGMGFLGLGSTLTMLRMKYGSRDSVSFTEKVSKELALTGWRVALDLAREKGPAPILEEDFEVTAEMLRKRPEMKRDGYNVGDQVKGKVLHARYSRYMQQVAAEDAGLADELAETGARFTHHSSIAPTGTISLSLANNASNGIEPSFAHHYFRNVIREGRKTKEKIDVYSFEMLAYRALINGDAMPHSEEEDKQLPDYFIRQTCMI
;
A
#
# COMPACT_ATOMS: atom_id res chain seq x y z
N THR A 1 6.86 10.09 -13.27
CA THR A 1 6.21 9.68 -12.01
C THR A 1 4.82 10.27 -11.94
N ASN A 2 3.95 9.68 -11.11
CA ASN A 2 2.70 10.32 -10.69
C ASN A 2 2.97 11.55 -9.79
N PRO A 3 1.95 12.38 -9.44
CA PRO A 3 2.17 13.65 -8.73
C PRO A 3 2.90 13.51 -7.38
N CYS A 4 2.65 12.45 -6.62
CA CYS A 4 3.26 12.25 -5.30
C CYS A 4 4.57 11.42 -5.34
N GLY A 5 4.99 10.95 -6.52
CA GLY A 5 6.27 10.28 -6.73
C GLY A 5 6.32 8.80 -6.32
N GLU A 6 5.22 8.20 -5.84
CA GLU A 6 5.18 6.81 -5.40
C GLU A 6 5.14 5.78 -6.54
N GLN A 7 4.88 6.22 -7.79
CA GLN A 7 4.83 5.35 -8.97
C GLN A 7 5.65 5.94 -10.13
N PRO A 8 6.67 5.23 -10.63
CA PRO A 8 7.26 5.52 -11.92
C PRO A 8 6.29 5.07 -13.02
N LEU A 9 5.87 5.98 -13.88
CA LEU A 9 4.95 5.70 -14.97
C LEU A 9 5.62 5.86 -16.33
N PRO A 10 5.32 4.98 -17.33
CA PRO A 10 5.69 5.19 -18.71
C PRO A 10 4.85 6.31 -19.35
N PRO A 11 5.21 6.77 -20.57
CA PRO A 11 4.33 7.65 -21.33
C PRO A 11 2.91 7.08 -21.43
N TYR A 12 1.91 7.94 -21.27
CA TYR A 12 0.48 7.59 -21.22
C TYR A 12 0.07 6.64 -20.09
N GLY A 13 0.99 6.26 -19.21
CA GLY A 13 0.73 5.35 -18.10
C GLY A 13 -0.18 5.94 -17.05
N SER A 14 -1.03 5.09 -16.47
CA SER A 14 -1.87 5.39 -15.32
C SER A 14 -1.68 4.31 -14.25
N CYS A 15 -1.95 4.68 -13.01
CA CYS A 15 -1.98 3.75 -11.88
C CYS A 15 -3.29 3.94 -11.12
N LEU A 16 -4.02 2.87 -10.92
CA LEU A 16 -5.24 2.86 -10.12
C LEU A 16 -4.87 2.72 -8.65
N LEU A 17 -5.09 3.78 -7.89
CA LEU A 17 -4.72 3.83 -6.47
C LEU A 17 -5.87 3.39 -5.58
N GLY A 18 -5.53 2.67 -4.52
CA GLY A 18 -6.42 2.36 -3.43
C GLY A 18 -5.63 2.02 -2.18
N SER A 19 -6.15 2.37 -1.01
CA SER A 19 -5.43 2.17 0.25
C SER A 19 -6.32 1.53 1.31
N VAL A 20 -5.80 0.48 1.93
CA VAL A 20 -6.46 -0.25 3.02
C VAL A 20 -6.22 0.49 4.33
N ASN A 21 -7.27 0.73 5.12
CA ASN A 21 -7.13 1.34 6.44
C ASN A 21 -6.74 0.28 7.47
N LEU A 22 -5.48 0.28 7.89
CA LEU A 22 -4.92 -0.71 8.81
C LEU A 22 -5.57 -0.69 10.19
N THR A 23 -6.12 0.44 10.66
CA THR A 23 -6.75 0.54 11.98
C THR A 23 -7.95 -0.40 12.14
N LYS A 24 -8.55 -0.82 11.02
CA LYS A 24 -9.74 -1.71 11.03
C LYS A 24 -9.44 -3.16 11.39
N PHE A 25 -8.18 -3.54 11.38
CA PHE A 25 -7.72 -4.90 11.70
C PHE A 25 -7.13 -5.04 13.11
N VAL A 26 -7.06 -3.95 13.88
CA VAL A 26 -6.62 -4.04 15.29
C VAL A 26 -7.76 -4.55 16.15
N ARG A 27 -7.47 -5.56 16.96
CA ARG A 27 -8.37 -6.12 17.96
C ARG A 27 -7.81 -5.83 19.35
N GLU A 28 -8.69 -5.64 20.33
CA GLU A 28 -8.35 -5.29 21.72
C GLU A 28 -7.34 -4.13 21.84
N PRO A 29 -7.57 -3.00 21.12
CA PRO A 29 -6.59 -1.93 21.03
C PRO A 29 -6.23 -1.37 22.40
N PHE A 30 -4.96 -0.95 22.55
CA PHE A 30 -4.36 -0.36 23.76
C PHE A 30 -4.22 -1.30 24.97
N THR A 31 -4.63 -2.56 24.85
CA THR A 31 -4.45 -3.56 25.91
C THR A 31 -3.16 -4.37 25.68
N GLU A 32 -2.78 -5.18 26.68
CA GLU A 32 -1.66 -6.11 26.56
C GLU A 32 -1.93 -7.24 25.57
N ASN A 33 -3.20 -7.52 25.31
CA ASN A 33 -3.64 -8.53 24.36
C ASN A 33 -3.92 -7.96 22.96
N ALA A 34 -3.55 -6.70 22.68
CA ALA A 34 -3.77 -6.09 21.39
C ALA A 34 -3.07 -6.88 20.28
N TYR A 35 -3.81 -7.22 19.23
CA TYR A 35 -3.26 -7.94 18.08
C TYR A 35 -3.83 -7.43 16.76
N PHE A 36 -3.13 -7.76 15.67
CA PHE A 36 -3.57 -7.44 14.30
C PHE A 36 -4.18 -8.68 13.66
N ASP A 37 -5.38 -8.55 13.12
CA ASP A 37 -6.14 -9.62 12.47
C ASP A 37 -5.62 -9.84 11.04
N TRP A 38 -4.60 -10.68 10.93
CA TRP A 38 -3.93 -10.98 9.66
C TRP A 38 -4.84 -11.69 8.67
N GLU A 39 -5.72 -12.58 9.16
CA GLU A 39 -6.63 -13.33 8.30
C GLU A 39 -7.62 -12.40 7.60
N GLU A 40 -8.24 -11.51 8.35
CA GLU A 40 -9.17 -10.52 7.79
C GLU A 40 -8.45 -9.51 6.88
N PHE A 41 -7.24 -9.10 7.23
CA PHE A 41 -6.41 -8.24 6.39
C PHE A 41 -6.15 -8.89 5.02
N SER A 42 -5.73 -10.15 4.99
CA SER A 42 -5.45 -10.88 3.75
C SER A 42 -6.72 -11.06 2.90
N LYS A 43 -7.87 -11.35 3.52
CA LYS A 43 -9.17 -11.41 2.82
C LYS A 43 -9.52 -10.09 2.16
N VAL A 44 -9.37 -8.98 2.88
CA VAL A 44 -9.64 -7.64 2.34
C VAL A 44 -8.68 -7.30 1.20
N VAL A 45 -7.39 -7.58 1.35
CA VAL A 45 -6.39 -7.38 0.27
C VAL A 45 -6.77 -8.18 -0.98
N ALA A 46 -7.18 -9.43 -0.83
CA ALA A 46 -7.58 -10.28 -1.96
C ALA A 46 -8.79 -9.72 -2.72
N VAL A 47 -9.84 -9.34 -2.00
CA VAL A 47 -11.05 -8.74 -2.59
C VAL A 47 -10.72 -7.41 -3.26
N PHE A 48 -9.93 -6.58 -2.60
CA PHE A 48 -9.56 -5.25 -3.10
C PHE A 48 -8.65 -5.34 -4.33
N THR A 49 -7.76 -6.32 -4.40
CA THR A 49 -6.95 -6.61 -5.60
C THR A 49 -7.84 -6.90 -6.81
N ARG A 50 -8.84 -7.76 -6.67
CA ARG A 50 -9.84 -8.04 -7.73
C ARG A 50 -10.63 -6.78 -8.09
N MET A 51 -11.02 -5.98 -7.10
CA MET A 51 -11.74 -4.72 -7.35
C MET A 51 -10.90 -3.76 -8.20
N LEU A 52 -9.61 -3.59 -7.91
CA LEU A 52 -8.71 -2.75 -8.71
C LEU A 52 -8.56 -3.28 -10.14
N ASP A 53 -8.47 -4.59 -10.34
CA ASP A 53 -8.45 -5.19 -11.69
C ASP A 53 -9.74 -4.91 -12.47
N ASN A 54 -10.90 -5.00 -11.80
CA ASN A 54 -12.17 -4.65 -12.42
C ASN A 54 -12.25 -3.16 -12.80
N VAL A 55 -11.67 -2.26 -12.00
CA VAL A 55 -11.61 -0.83 -12.34
C VAL A 55 -10.75 -0.58 -13.59
N VAL A 56 -9.70 -1.38 -13.83
CA VAL A 56 -8.96 -1.34 -15.11
C VAL A 56 -9.91 -1.55 -16.30
N GLU A 57 -10.80 -2.52 -16.21
CA GLU A 57 -11.75 -2.84 -17.32
C GLU A 57 -12.72 -1.71 -17.62
N ILE A 58 -13.25 -1.05 -16.59
CA ILE A 58 -14.31 -0.04 -16.74
C ILE A 58 -13.77 1.40 -16.80
N ASN A 59 -12.45 1.57 -16.81
CA ASN A 59 -11.84 2.88 -16.79
C ASN A 59 -12.05 3.65 -18.09
N GLY A 60 -12.76 4.78 -18.00
CA GLY A 60 -13.12 5.65 -19.12
C GLY A 60 -12.05 6.69 -19.49
N LEU A 61 -10.78 6.32 -19.57
CA LEU A 61 -9.70 7.25 -19.96
C LEU A 61 -9.99 7.92 -21.32
N PRO A 62 -9.77 9.24 -21.45
CA PRO A 62 -10.19 9.99 -22.63
C PRO A 62 -9.34 9.74 -23.88
N LEU A 63 -8.05 9.42 -23.73
CA LEU A 63 -7.14 9.17 -24.84
C LEU A 63 -6.97 7.68 -25.13
N GLU A 64 -6.97 7.32 -26.40
CA GLU A 64 -6.75 5.93 -26.83
C GLU A 64 -5.42 5.38 -26.35
N GLN A 65 -4.34 6.15 -26.48
CA GLN A 65 -3.01 5.77 -26.02
C GLN A 65 -2.96 5.46 -24.50
N GLN A 66 -3.78 6.16 -23.70
CA GLN A 66 -3.90 5.86 -22.26
C GLN A 66 -4.65 4.57 -22.03
N ARG A 67 -5.72 4.31 -22.78
CA ARG A 67 -6.49 3.06 -22.69
C ARG A 67 -5.63 1.86 -23.09
N ASP A 68 -4.90 1.97 -24.20
CA ASP A 68 -4.02 0.91 -24.69
C ASP A 68 -2.92 0.60 -23.67
N GLU A 69 -2.28 1.62 -23.11
CA GLU A 69 -1.20 1.45 -22.15
C GLU A 69 -1.70 0.81 -20.84
N ILE A 70 -2.84 1.24 -20.32
CA ILE A 70 -3.38 0.68 -19.08
C ILE A 70 -3.88 -0.74 -19.27
N MET A 71 -4.53 -1.05 -20.39
CA MET A 71 -4.99 -2.40 -20.70
C MET A 71 -3.84 -3.36 -20.95
N ARG A 72 -2.77 -2.90 -21.62
CA ARG A 72 -1.58 -3.70 -21.90
C ARG A 72 -0.82 -4.10 -20.64
N LYS A 73 -0.73 -3.22 -19.63
CA LYS A 73 0.07 -3.43 -18.41
C LYS A 73 -0.74 -3.70 -17.15
N ARG A 74 -2.00 -3.26 -17.11
CA ARG A 74 -2.95 -3.45 -16.01
C ARG A 74 -2.36 -3.08 -14.63
N ARG A 75 -1.76 -1.91 -14.55
CA ARG A 75 -1.00 -1.46 -13.39
C ARG A 75 -1.92 -1.10 -12.22
N HIS A 76 -1.70 -1.71 -11.06
CA HIS A 76 -2.34 -1.37 -9.79
C HIS A 76 -1.43 -0.55 -8.89
N GLY A 77 -2.03 0.13 -7.92
CA GLY A 77 -1.38 0.89 -6.87
C GLY A 77 -2.09 0.70 -5.53
N MET A 78 -2.13 -0.54 -5.03
CA MET A 78 -2.66 -0.81 -3.68
C MET A 78 -1.63 -0.41 -2.63
N GLY A 79 -2.07 0.33 -1.64
CA GLY A 79 -1.30 0.69 -0.47
C GLY A 79 -2.12 0.57 0.80
N PHE A 80 -1.69 1.24 1.83
CA PHE A 80 -2.42 1.32 3.10
C PHE A 80 -2.31 2.72 3.70
N LEU A 81 -3.20 3.02 4.61
CA LEU A 81 -3.19 4.21 5.46
C LEU A 81 -3.33 3.80 6.92
N GLY A 82 -3.06 4.73 7.82
CA GLY A 82 -3.25 4.52 9.24
C GLY A 82 -2.19 3.66 9.91
N LEU A 83 -0.98 3.53 9.32
CA LEU A 83 0.09 2.76 9.96
C LEU A 83 0.45 3.33 11.34
N GLY A 84 0.67 4.65 11.45
CA GLY A 84 1.00 5.28 12.73
C GLY A 84 -0.08 5.07 13.77
N SER A 85 -1.36 5.26 13.40
CA SER A 85 -2.51 4.99 14.27
C SER A 85 -2.56 3.53 14.70
N THR A 86 -2.33 2.59 13.76
CA THR A 86 -2.31 1.14 14.05
C THR A 86 -1.21 0.77 15.04
N LEU A 87 0.00 1.28 14.85
CA LEU A 87 1.11 1.06 15.77
C LEU A 87 0.77 1.54 17.19
N THR A 88 0.19 2.75 17.30
CA THR A 88 -0.28 3.28 18.59
C THR A 88 -1.32 2.38 19.24
N MET A 89 -2.31 1.91 18.45
CA MET A 89 -3.35 0.99 18.95
C MET A 89 -2.78 -0.36 19.41
N LEU A 90 -1.69 -0.82 18.81
CA LEU A 90 -0.93 -2.02 19.19
C LEU A 90 0.12 -1.75 20.29
N ARG A 91 0.16 -0.55 20.88
CA ARG A 91 1.14 -0.11 21.88
C ARG A 91 2.60 -0.17 21.39
N MET A 92 2.80 -0.04 20.08
CA MET A 92 4.12 -0.03 19.46
C MET A 92 4.57 1.42 19.25
N LYS A 93 5.74 1.76 19.75
CA LYS A 93 6.33 3.07 19.51
C LYS A 93 6.82 3.17 18.07
N TYR A 94 6.35 4.18 17.33
CA TYR A 94 6.77 4.41 15.94
C TYR A 94 8.31 4.56 15.85
N GLY A 95 8.91 3.84 14.89
CA GLY A 95 10.38 3.79 14.72
C GLY A 95 11.11 2.82 15.65
N SER A 96 10.39 2.10 16.52
CA SER A 96 10.97 0.99 17.30
C SER A 96 11.26 -0.23 16.40
N ARG A 97 12.11 -1.16 16.87
CA ARG A 97 12.37 -2.41 16.15
C ARG A 97 11.09 -3.19 15.87
N ASP A 98 10.20 -3.28 16.86
CA ASP A 98 8.94 -4.02 16.72
C ASP A 98 8.01 -3.38 15.69
N SER A 99 7.94 -2.03 15.66
CA SER A 99 7.14 -1.33 14.65
C SER A 99 7.68 -1.51 13.23
N VAL A 100 9.00 -1.58 13.05
CA VAL A 100 9.64 -1.87 11.76
C VAL A 100 9.32 -3.28 11.32
N SER A 101 9.49 -4.29 12.20
CA SER A 101 9.17 -5.68 11.90
C SER A 101 7.68 -5.89 11.59
N PHE A 102 6.80 -5.20 12.32
CA PHE A 102 5.36 -5.21 12.02
C PHE A 102 5.07 -4.64 10.63
N THR A 103 5.67 -3.49 10.29
CA THR A 103 5.48 -2.84 8.98
C THR A 103 5.99 -3.70 7.84
N GLU A 104 7.14 -4.35 8.02
CA GLU A 104 7.68 -5.33 7.08
C GLU A 104 6.67 -6.46 6.84
N LYS A 105 6.08 -7.03 7.90
CA LYS A 105 5.07 -8.08 7.79
C LYS A 105 3.80 -7.60 7.07
N VAL A 106 3.33 -6.38 7.34
CA VAL A 106 2.18 -5.79 6.61
C VAL A 106 2.47 -5.70 5.11
N SER A 107 3.64 -5.17 4.75
CA SER A 107 4.05 -5.02 3.35
C SER A 107 4.21 -6.37 2.64
N LYS A 108 4.79 -7.34 3.33
CA LYS A 108 4.97 -8.71 2.84
C LYS A 108 3.62 -9.40 2.60
N GLU A 109 2.71 -9.35 3.55
CA GLU A 109 1.39 -9.97 3.43
C GLU A 109 0.56 -9.34 2.31
N LEU A 110 0.59 -8.01 2.18
CA LEU A 110 -0.04 -7.31 1.06
C LEU A 110 0.54 -7.76 -0.29
N ALA A 111 1.86 -7.87 -0.39
CA ALA A 111 2.52 -8.29 -1.62
C ALA A 111 2.18 -9.74 -1.99
N LEU A 112 2.38 -10.69 -1.08
CA LEU A 112 2.16 -12.11 -1.35
C LEU A 112 0.71 -12.41 -1.68
N THR A 113 -0.24 -11.87 -0.89
CA THR A 113 -1.67 -12.02 -1.16
C THR A 113 -2.04 -11.43 -2.52
N GLY A 114 -1.56 -10.23 -2.83
CA GLY A 114 -1.82 -9.59 -4.11
C GLY A 114 -1.29 -10.38 -5.31
N TRP A 115 -0.08 -10.95 -5.22
CA TRP A 115 0.48 -11.74 -6.32
C TRP A 115 -0.17 -13.12 -6.47
N ARG A 116 -0.64 -13.75 -5.38
CA ARG A 116 -1.48 -14.96 -5.48
C ARG A 116 -2.78 -14.67 -6.22
N VAL A 117 -3.45 -13.57 -5.88
CA VAL A 117 -4.66 -13.12 -6.61
C VAL A 117 -4.33 -12.75 -8.06
N ALA A 118 -3.16 -12.16 -8.35
CA ALA A 118 -2.73 -11.88 -9.71
C ALA A 118 -2.60 -13.15 -10.57
N LEU A 119 -2.07 -14.23 -9.96
CA LEU A 119 -1.97 -15.54 -10.60
C LEU A 119 -3.37 -16.15 -10.84
N ASP A 120 -4.25 -16.14 -9.84
CA ASP A 120 -5.61 -16.66 -9.97
C ASP A 120 -6.41 -15.91 -11.02
N LEU A 121 -6.32 -14.58 -11.05
CA LEU A 121 -6.95 -13.75 -12.07
C LEU A 121 -6.35 -13.98 -13.47
N ALA A 122 -5.05 -14.26 -13.56
CA ALA A 122 -4.42 -14.61 -14.84
C ALA A 122 -4.93 -15.96 -15.37
N ARG A 123 -5.19 -16.93 -14.50
CA ARG A 123 -5.82 -18.22 -14.84
C ARG A 123 -7.27 -18.05 -15.27
N GLU A 124 -8.00 -17.14 -14.64
CA GLU A 124 -9.42 -16.88 -14.91
C GLU A 124 -9.64 -16.04 -16.17
N LYS A 125 -8.84 -14.99 -16.39
CA LYS A 125 -9.08 -13.94 -17.39
C LYS A 125 -7.92 -13.71 -18.36
N GLY A 126 -6.84 -14.47 -18.26
CA GLY A 126 -5.59 -14.27 -18.97
C GLY A 126 -4.63 -13.28 -18.27
N PRO A 127 -3.34 -13.40 -18.50
CA PRO A 127 -2.33 -12.47 -17.96
C PRO A 127 -2.42 -11.08 -18.63
N ALA A 128 -1.70 -10.10 -18.08
CA ALA A 128 -1.54 -8.80 -18.73
C ALA A 128 -0.87 -8.98 -20.11
N PRO A 129 -1.40 -8.35 -21.18
CA PRO A 129 -0.91 -8.59 -22.55
C PRO A 129 0.60 -8.45 -22.72
N ILE A 130 1.24 -7.47 -22.10
CA ILE A 130 2.70 -7.27 -22.16
C ILE A 130 3.49 -8.49 -21.66
N LEU A 131 2.92 -9.31 -20.79
CA LEU A 131 3.59 -10.49 -20.23
C LEU A 131 3.64 -11.67 -21.21
N GLU A 132 2.80 -11.64 -22.24
CA GLU A 132 2.80 -12.62 -23.33
C GLU A 132 3.66 -12.18 -24.53
N GLU A 133 4.16 -10.95 -24.54
CA GLU A 133 5.03 -10.44 -25.59
C GLU A 133 6.45 -11.05 -25.48
N ASP A 134 7.12 -11.18 -26.63
CA ASP A 134 8.51 -11.56 -26.72
C ASP A 134 9.42 -10.32 -26.72
N PHE A 135 10.46 -10.34 -25.92
CA PHE A 135 11.45 -9.29 -25.82
C PHE A 135 12.82 -9.79 -26.22
N GLU A 136 13.50 -9.03 -27.08
CA GLU A 136 14.88 -9.31 -27.43
C GLU A 136 15.81 -8.97 -26.25
N VAL A 137 16.65 -9.92 -25.88
CA VAL A 137 17.65 -9.74 -24.83
C VAL A 137 18.75 -8.81 -25.32
N THR A 138 18.89 -7.67 -24.66
CA THR A 138 19.90 -6.66 -25.00
C THR A 138 21.15 -6.76 -24.13
N ALA A 139 22.26 -6.22 -24.61
CA ALA A 139 23.50 -6.11 -23.83
C ALA A 139 23.28 -5.35 -22.50
N GLU A 140 22.39 -4.34 -22.52
CA GLU A 140 22.03 -3.59 -21.33
C GLU A 140 21.26 -4.44 -20.33
N MET A 141 20.34 -5.29 -20.77
CA MET A 141 19.61 -6.22 -19.92
C MET A 141 20.58 -7.17 -19.21
N LEU A 142 21.51 -7.78 -19.94
CA LEU A 142 22.51 -8.68 -19.36
C LEU A 142 23.46 -7.97 -18.39
N ARG A 143 23.78 -6.69 -18.65
CA ARG A 143 24.60 -5.89 -17.75
C ARG A 143 23.86 -5.57 -16.43
N LYS A 144 22.56 -5.24 -16.52
CA LYS A 144 21.73 -4.90 -15.35
C LYS A 144 21.27 -6.13 -14.57
N ARG A 145 21.20 -7.29 -15.24
CA ARG A 145 20.71 -8.58 -14.72
C ARG A 145 21.66 -9.70 -15.10
N PRO A 146 22.83 -9.79 -14.44
CA PRO A 146 23.86 -10.79 -14.78
C PRO A 146 23.36 -12.24 -14.57
N GLU A 147 22.31 -12.45 -13.78
CA GLU A 147 21.63 -13.73 -13.61
C GLU A 147 21.08 -14.27 -14.93
N MET A 148 20.57 -13.42 -15.82
CA MET A 148 20.10 -13.86 -17.14
C MET A 148 21.21 -14.55 -17.94
N LYS A 149 22.44 -14.03 -17.85
CA LYS A 149 23.60 -14.65 -18.53
C LYS A 149 23.97 -16.02 -17.93
N ARG A 150 23.83 -16.18 -16.60
CA ARG A 150 24.06 -17.48 -15.92
C ARG A 150 22.99 -18.49 -16.31
N ASP A 151 21.78 -18.03 -16.59
CA ASP A 151 20.65 -18.85 -17.04
C ASP A 151 20.71 -19.15 -18.56
N GLY A 152 21.78 -18.74 -19.25
CA GLY A 152 22.10 -19.10 -20.64
C GLY A 152 21.62 -18.09 -21.69
N TYR A 153 21.04 -16.96 -21.32
CA TYR A 153 20.62 -15.93 -22.27
C TYR A 153 21.81 -15.17 -22.87
N ASN A 154 21.76 -14.96 -24.20
CA ASN A 154 22.69 -14.15 -24.95
C ASN A 154 21.98 -12.94 -25.59
N VAL A 155 22.77 -11.98 -26.07
CA VAL A 155 22.23 -10.83 -26.83
C VAL A 155 21.57 -11.33 -28.10
N GLY A 156 20.33 -10.89 -28.38
CA GLY A 156 19.54 -11.32 -29.53
C GLY A 156 18.59 -12.49 -29.25
N ASP A 157 18.72 -13.19 -28.11
CA ASP A 157 17.75 -14.20 -27.71
C ASP A 157 16.38 -13.59 -27.42
N GLN A 158 15.31 -14.39 -27.55
CA GLN A 158 13.97 -13.99 -27.21
C GLN A 158 13.58 -14.49 -25.81
N VAL A 159 12.90 -13.65 -25.04
CA VAL A 159 12.40 -13.98 -23.71
C VAL A 159 11.00 -13.43 -23.51
N LYS A 160 10.10 -14.24 -22.96
CA LYS A 160 8.73 -13.82 -22.64
C LYS A 160 8.70 -12.76 -21.54
N GLY A 161 7.79 -11.79 -21.67
CA GLY A 161 7.57 -10.76 -20.67
C GLY A 161 7.29 -11.30 -19.28
N LYS A 162 6.51 -12.39 -19.16
CA LYS A 162 6.23 -13.06 -17.88
C LYS A 162 7.48 -13.61 -17.19
N VAL A 163 8.44 -14.14 -17.96
CA VAL A 163 9.73 -14.60 -17.42
C VAL A 163 10.58 -13.43 -16.96
N LEU A 164 10.67 -12.36 -17.77
CA LEU A 164 11.35 -11.12 -17.37
C LEU A 164 10.77 -10.53 -16.09
N HIS A 165 9.44 -10.50 -16.02
CA HIS A 165 8.73 -9.97 -14.86
C HIS A 165 8.97 -10.80 -13.60
N ALA A 166 8.68 -12.10 -13.65
CA ALA A 166 8.69 -12.96 -12.46
C ALA A 166 10.11 -13.31 -11.97
N ARG A 167 11.08 -13.54 -12.88
CA ARG A 167 12.41 -14.01 -12.51
C ARG A 167 13.47 -12.90 -12.45
N TYR A 168 13.35 -11.86 -13.29
CA TYR A 168 14.41 -10.86 -13.46
C TYR A 168 14.03 -9.45 -13.00
N SER A 169 12.81 -9.23 -12.50
CA SER A 169 12.46 -8.00 -11.79
C SER A 169 13.03 -8.02 -10.37
N ARG A 170 13.72 -6.95 -9.96
CA ARG A 170 14.28 -6.84 -8.61
C ARG A 170 13.24 -7.01 -7.51
N TYR A 171 12.05 -6.47 -7.72
CA TYR A 171 10.95 -6.63 -6.79
C TYR A 171 10.45 -8.08 -6.72
N MET A 172 10.28 -8.75 -7.87
CA MET A 172 9.81 -10.13 -7.89
C MET A 172 10.85 -11.12 -7.37
N GLN A 173 12.13 -10.79 -7.41
CA GLN A 173 13.17 -11.57 -6.72
C GLN A 173 13.01 -11.56 -5.20
N GLN A 174 12.50 -10.46 -4.62
CA GLN A 174 12.14 -10.43 -3.19
C GLN A 174 10.91 -11.29 -2.91
N VAL A 175 9.91 -11.27 -3.80
CA VAL A 175 8.74 -12.16 -3.70
C VAL A 175 9.19 -13.64 -3.78
N ALA A 176 10.08 -13.97 -4.70
CA ALA A 176 10.63 -15.32 -4.85
C ALA A 176 11.44 -15.80 -3.63
N ALA A 177 12.10 -14.89 -2.92
CA ALA A 177 12.82 -15.22 -1.68
C ALA A 177 11.86 -15.63 -0.55
N GLU A 178 10.61 -15.15 -0.58
CA GLU A 178 9.56 -15.47 0.39
C GLU A 178 8.68 -16.65 -0.05
N ASP A 179 8.41 -16.75 -1.35
CA ASP A 179 7.59 -17.81 -1.95
C ASP A 179 8.09 -18.11 -3.38
N ALA A 180 9.05 -19.01 -3.47
CA ALA A 180 9.65 -19.43 -4.75
C ALA A 180 8.63 -20.11 -5.67
N GLY A 181 7.70 -20.91 -5.09
CA GLY A 181 6.64 -21.58 -5.84
C GLY A 181 5.73 -20.61 -6.56
N LEU A 182 5.30 -19.57 -5.87
CA LEU A 182 4.50 -18.50 -6.47
C LEU A 182 5.24 -17.80 -7.62
N ALA A 183 6.52 -17.49 -7.44
CA ALA A 183 7.32 -16.86 -8.49
C ALA A 183 7.48 -17.74 -9.72
N ASP A 184 7.65 -19.06 -9.55
CA ASP A 184 7.74 -20.03 -10.65
C ASP A 184 6.40 -20.14 -11.40
N GLU A 185 5.28 -20.23 -10.70
CA GLU A 185 3.95 -20.26 -11.31
C GLU A 185 3.63 -18.96 -12.07
N LEU A 186 4.06 -17.80 -11.56
CA LEU A 186 3.94 -16.51 -12.24
C LEU A 186 4.83 -16.43 -13.49
N ALA A 187 6.00 -17.09 -13.49
CA ALA A 187 6.86 -17.19 -14.69
C ALA A 187 6.24 -18.08 -15.79
N GLU A 188 5.49 -19.10 -15.41
CA GLU A 188 4.82 -20.02 -16.33
C GLU A 188 3.50 -19.45 -16.87
N THR A 189 2.63 -18.97 -15.97
CA THR A 189 1.27 -18.50 -16.30
C THR A 189 1.27 -17.03 -16.72
N GLY A 190 2.11 -16.21 -16.11
CA GLY A 190 2.01 -14.74 -16.10
C GLY A 190 1.14 -14.23 -14.95
N ALA A 191 1.19 -12.94 -14.72
CA ALA A 191 0.35 -12.23 -13.75
C ALA A 191 -0.76 -11.45 -14.45
N ARG A 192 -1.90 -11.24 -13.78
CA ARG A 192 -2.99 -10.42 -14.34
C ARG A 192 -2.60 -8.94 -14.51
N PHE A 193 -1.61 -8.47 -13.76
CA PHE A 193 -1.11 -7.10 -13.79
C PHE A 193 0.41 -7.07 -13.56
N THR A 194 1.07 -5.99 -13.99
CA THR A 194 2.54 -5.88 -13.91
C THR A 194 3.04 -5.21 -12.63
N HIS A 195 2.19 -4.45 -11.95
CA HIS A 195 2.50 -3.73 -10.70
C HIS A 195 1.30 -3.82 -9.77
N HIS A 196 1.55 -4.02 -8.47
CA HIS A 196 0.49 -4.24 -7.50
C HIS A 196 0.45 -3.16 -6.41
N SER A 197 1.59 -2.84 -5.80
CA SER A 197 1.64 -2.01 -4.60
C SER A 197 2.16 -0.60 -4.87
N SER A 198 1.59 0.36 -4.11
CA SER A 198 2.02 1.76 -4.09
C SER A 198 1.61 2.39 -2.77
N ILE A 199 2.56 2.98 -2.07
CA ILE A 199 2.26 3.65 -0.80
C ILE A 199 2.01 5.13 -1.05
N ALA A 200 0.75 5.45 -1.33
CA ALA A 200 0.32 6.83 -1.54
C ALA A 200 0.24 7.62 -0.22
N PRO A 201 0.34 8.96 -0.25
CA PRO A 201 0.24 9.80 0.95
C PRO A 201 -1.10 9.72 1.67
N THR A 202 -2.20 9.43 0.96
CA THR A 202 -3.57 9.24 1.49
C THR A 202 -4.16 10.43 2.27
N GLY A 203 -3.65 11.66 2.04
CA GLY A 203 -4.02 12.85 2.81
C GLY A 203 -5.52 13.13 2.88
N THR A 204 -6.23 13.02 1.75
CA THR A 204 -7.69 13.26 1.71
C THR A 204 -8.48 12.09 2.27
N ILE A 205 -8.16 10.86 1.87
CA ILE A 205 -8.95 9.68 2.29
C ILE A 205 -8.76 9.34 3.76
N SER A 206 -7.63 9.70 4.37
CA SER A 206 -7.42 9.53 5.81
C SER A 206 -8.34 10.43 6.66
N LEU A 207 -8.81 11.55 6.10
CA LEU A 207 -9.69 12.51 6.77
C LEU A 207 -11.17 12.34 6.38
N SER A 208 -11.46 11.57 5.33
CA SER A 208 -12.82 11.33 4.88
C SER A 208 -13.44 10.11 5.56
N LEU A 209 -14.76 9.99 5.49
CA LEU A 209 -15.52 8.84 6.02
C LEU A 209 -15.24 8.54 7.51
N ALA A 210 -15.01 9.60 8.30
CA ALA A 210 -14.71 9.52 9.75
C ALA A 210 -13.45 8.66 10.05
N ASN A 211 -12.51 8.56 9.12
CA ASN A 211 -11.29 7.79 9.34
C ASN A 211 -10.37 8.47 10.38
N ASN A 212 -10.00 9.72 10.16
CA ASN A 212 -8.99 10.47 10.95
C ASN A 212 -7.74 9.67 11.32
N ALA A 213 -7.46 8.60 10.57
CA ALA A 213 -6.28 7.77 10.72
C ALA A 213 -5.04 8.53 10.21
N SER A 214 -3.85 8.09 10.61
CA SER A 214 -2.61 8.66 10.11
C SER A 214 -2.45 8.45 8.59
N ASN A 215 -1.76 9.37 7.93
CA ASN A 215 -1.54 9.35 6.49
C ASN A 215 -0.56 8.25 6.11
N GLY A 216 -0.91 7.39 5.14
CA GLY A 216 0.01 6.39 4.60
C GLY A 216 0.80 5.66 5.67
N ILE A 217 2.11 5.85 5.63
CA ILE A 217 3.07 5.29 6.58
C ILE A 217 3.50 6.28 7.69
N GLU A 218 2.98 7.49 7.68
CA GLU A 218 3.37 8.53 8.65
C GLU A 218 2.72 8.30 10.02
N PRO A 219 3.33 8.77 11.11
CA PRO A 219 2.61 8.93 12.38
C PRO A 219 1.56 10.03 12.25
N SER A 220 0.59 10.09 13.17
CA SER A 220 -0.40 11.17 13.18
C SER A 220 0.28 12.53 13.30
N PHE A 221 -0.16 13.49 12.49
CA PHE A 221 0.39 14.86 12.48
C PHE A 221 0.31 15.50 13.89
N ALA A 222 -0.85 15.39 14.49
CA ALA A 222 -1.11 15.75 15.89
C ALA A 222 -2.32 14.95 16.38
N HIS A 223 -2.37 14.64 17.66
CA HIS A 223 -3.52 13.94 18.25
C HIS A 223 -4.71 14.85 18.48
N HIS A 224 -4.49 16.16 18.60
CA HIS A 224 -5.52 17.19 18.60
C HIS A 224 -4.99 18.45 17.92
N TYR A 225 -5.77 19.03 17.02
CA TYR A 225 -5.48 20.29 16.35
C TYR A 225 -6.75 20.94 15.82
N PHE A 226 -6.66 22.19 15.38
CA PHE A 226 -7.77 22.95 14.82
C PHE A 226 -7.66 23.04 13.29
N ARG A 227 -8.78 22.85 12.60
CA ARG A 227 -8.91 23.15 11.17
C ARG A 227 -9.85 24.33 10.97
N ASN A 228 -9.43 25.24 10.06
CA ASN A 228 -10.30 26.27 9.56
C ASN A 228 -11.07 25.74 8.35
N VAL A 229 -12.39 25.62 8.47
CA VAL A 229 -13.27 25.11 7.42
C VAL A 229 -14.20 26.24 6.96
N ILE A 230 -14.37 26.38 5.64
CA ILE A 230 -15.37 27.26 5.06
C ILE A 230 -16.55 26.36 4.67
N ARG A 231 -17.71 26.53 5.30
CA ARG A 231 -18.92 25.81 4.93
C ARG A 231 -19.55 26.44 3.69
N GLU A 232 -20.21 25.63 2.89
CA GLU A 232 -20.95 26.09 1.72
C GLU A 232 -21.95 27.19 2.12
N GLY A 233 -21.97 28.27 1.35
CA GLY A 233 -22.81 29.44 1.61
C GLY A 233 -22.29 30.42 2.69
N ARG A 234 -21.14 30.19 3.32
CA ARG A 234 -20.54 31.11 4.31
C ARG A 234 -19.21 31.67 3.82
N LYS A 235 -18.95 32.96 4.10
CA LYS A 235 -17.66 33.63 3.80
C LYS A 235 -16.66 33.52 4.95
N THR A 236 -17.12 33.15 6.15
CA THR A 236 -16.30 33.10 7.36
C THR A 236 -15.75 31.69 7.60
N LYS A 237 -14.48 31.61 8.03
CA LYS A 237 -13.85 30.38 8.48
C LYS A 237 -14.38 29.99 9.85
N GLU A 238 -14.77 28.74 10.01
CA GLU A 238 -15.12 28.13 11.28
C GLU A 238 -13.94 27.29 11.78
N LYS A 239 -13.57 27.44 13.04
CA LYS A 239 -12.51 26.66 13.67
C LYS A 239 -13.12 25.37 14.22
N ILE A 240 -12.68 24.23 13.71
CA ILE A 240 -13.19 22.91 14.09
C ILE A 240 -12.07 22.13 14.77
N ASP A 241 -12.38 21.48 15.89
CA ASP A 241 -11.50 20.53 16.56
C ASP A 241 -11.37 19.25 15.76
N VAL A 242 -10.13 18.78 15.59
CA VAL A 242 -9.83 17.50 14.94
C VAL A 242 -8.98 16.68 15.88
N TYR A 243 -9.44 15.47 16.16
CA TYR A 243 -8.72 14.47 16.94
C TYR A 243 -8.27 13.34 16.01
N SER A 244 -7.09 12.79 16.26
CA SER A 244 -6.66 11.58 15.55
C SER A 244 -7.57 10.40 15.90
N PHE A 245 -7.65 9.42 15.00
CA PHE A 245 -8.48 8.22 15.21
C PHE A 245 -8.08 7.49 16.49
N GLU A 246 -6.80 7.24 16.69
CA GLU A 246 -6.29 6.56 17.89
C GLU A 246 -6.57 7.35 19.17
N MET A 247 -6.56 8.68 19.12
CA MET A 247 -6.92 9.52 20.27
C MET A 247 -8.38 9.36 20.64
N LEU A 248 -9.29 9.41 19.64
CA LEU A 248 -10.71 9.18 19.85
C LEU A 248 -10.99 7.78 20.39
N ALA A 249 -10.32 6.77 19.83
CA ALA A 249 -10.46 5.40 20.27
C ALA A 249 -9.94 5.19 21.71
N TYR A 250 -8.79 5.77 22.05
CA TYR A 250 -8.22 5.71 23.39
C TYR A 250 -9.15 6.35 24.44
N ARG A 251 -9.68 7.54 24.12
CA ARG A 251 -10.66 8.20 25.01
C ARG A 251 -11.93 7.41 25.19
N ALA A 252 -12.40 6.76 24.13
CA ALA A 252 -13.63 5.94 24.22
C ALA A 252 -13.46 4.65 24.99
N LEU A 253 -12.27 4.04 24.95
CA LEU A 253 -12.05 2.68 25.45
C LEU A 253 -11.27 2.61 26.77
N ILE A 254 -10.37 3.59 27.02
CA ILE A 254 -9.39 3.53 28.11
C ILE A 254 -9.55 4.72 29.07
N ASN A 255 -9.44 5.96 28.59
CA ASN A 255 -9.43 7.16 29.43
C ASN A 255 -10.11 8.33 28.74
N GLY A 256 -11.36 8.61 29.12
CA GLY A 256 -12.19 9.67 28.54
C GLY A 256 -11.63 11.09 28.70
N ASP A 257 -10.80 11.31 29.72
CA ASP A 257 -10.21 12.61 30.06
C ASP A 257 -8.82 12.81 29.50
N ALA A 258 -8.25 11.80 28.83
CA ALA A 258 -6.91 11.89 28.25
C ALA A 258 -6.80 13.03 27.25
N MET A 259 -5.73 13.81 27.36
CA MET A 259 -5.44 14.95 26.46
C MET A 259 -3.96 15.01 26.10
N PRO A 260 -3.62 15.37 24.85
CA PRO A 260 -2.23 15.62 24.48
C PRO A 260 -1.67 16.79 25.31
N HIS A 261 -0.47 16.57 25.86
CA HIS A 261 0.22 17.58 26.69
C HIS A 261 -0.47 17.98 28.00
N SER A 262 -1.30 17.10 28.59
CA SER A 262 -1.83 17.35 29.91
C SER A 262 -0.69 17.43 30.96
N GLU A 263 -0.77 18.37 31.87
CA GLU A 263 0.12 18.45 33.04
C GLU A 263 -0.35 17.49 34.16
N GLU A 264 -1.60 17.07 34.12
CA GLU A 264 -2.21 16.12 35.06
C GLU A 264 -1.82 14.70 34.67
N GLU A 265 -1.14 13.99 35.56
CA GLU A 265 -0.56 12.67 35.30
C GLU A 265 -1.61 11.63 34.85
N ASP A 266 -2.80 11.66 35.45
CA ASP A 266 -3.92 10.77 35.13
C ASP A 266 -4.59 11.06 33.77
N LYS A 267 -4.30 12.20 33.15
CA LYS A 267 -4.78 12.60 31.84
C LYS A 267 -3.71 12.55 30.73
N GLN A 268 -2.49 12.18 31.08
CA GLN A 268 -1.42 12.05 30.09
C GLN A 268 -1.63 10.89 29.14
N LEU A 269 -1.14 11.05 27.90
CA LEU A 269 -1.08 9.97 26.94
C LEU A 269 0.15 9.10 27.17
N PRO A 270 0.04 7.77 26.98
CA PRO A 270 1.19 6.88 27.01
C PRO A 270 2.28 7.27 26.00
N ASP A 271 3.52 6.84 26.24
CA ASP A 271 4.71 7.19 25.44
C ASP A 271 4.70 6.62 24.01
N TYR A 272 3.85 5.65 23.74
CA TYR A 272 3.64 5.12 22.39
C TYR A 272 2.75 6.01 21.52
N PHE A 273 2.11 7.07 22.07
CA PHE A 273 1.42 8.10 21.30
C PHE A 273 2.41 9.09 20.68
N ILE A 274 2.95 8.78 19.53
CA ILE A 274 3.88 9.64 18.79
C ILE A 274 3.18 10.34 17.65
N ARG A 275 3.45 11.63 17.48
CA ARG A 275 3.02 12.48 16.39
C ARG A 275 4.19 12.88 15.50
N GLN A 276 3.89 13.22 14.25
CA GLN A 276 4.89 13.63 13.25
C GLN A 276 5.77 14.80 13.73
N THR A 277 5.17 15.77 14.42
CA THR A 277 5.89 16.93 14.94
C THR A 277 6.89 16.62 16.06
N CYS A 278 6.85 15.41 16.64
CA CYS A 278 7.81 14.97 17.64
C CYS A 278 9.04 14.26 17.03
N MET A 279 9.06 14.10 15.71
CA MET A 279 10.12 13.38 15.00
C MET A 279 11.13 14.30 14.29
N ILE A 280 10.94 15.62 14.37
CA ILE A 280 11.78 16.65 13.74
C ILE A 280 12.81 17.18 14.74
#